data_4f39442d56b9fa8a136c2132fe67a1ff
#
_entry.id   4f39442d56b9fa8a136c2132fe67a1ff
#
_cell.length_a   1.000
_cell.length_b   1.000
_cell.length_c   1.000
_cell.angle_alpha   90.00
_cell.angle_beta   90.00
_cell.angle_gamma   90.00
#
_symmetry.space_group_name_H-M   'P 1'
#
loop_
_entity.id
_entity.type
_entity.pdbx_description
1 polymer ?
#
loop_
_entity_poly.entity_id
_entity_poly.type
_entity_poly.pdbx_seq_one_letter_code
_entity_poly.pdbx_strand_id
1 'polypeptide(L)'
;MLTKLKDFFIIPSAIQSEFQQDSLQKNKLSLWLISIMIFGMELFNLARVLFFSQSGLGTLNNRIYFSMYCVLLLGAAFSLLLQYKLRTASVRAQYGVQIGSVAFFFLWHILLNVYDLIRDPQAESYVFISALVGLAMFIQMPGKWSAIFFGAGYALFMALSGSMLDGGTVINLTIMTCVAMAITITRSHHTAIELAQRKEINRINAHLQLLLKKDPLTGLLNKKAFQDCVERALNTLAAPESLALLMIDIDDFKQVNDRYGHPCGDYVLEQTARKIQEAFPDASSIGRIGGDEFSALLPADRNVLALEKRGVQFAKETLEMSWQGKLLQIHCSIGVVWVGTAGISYARAYQEMDDALYEAKQNGKNSCCVREI
;
A
#
# COMPACT_ATOMS: atom_id res chain seq x y z
N MET A 1 27.97 -7.05 16.24
CA MET A 1 26.96 -7.41 17.26
C MET A 1 26.16 -6.18 17.74
N LEU A 2 26.80 -5.07 18.08
CA LEU A 2 26.16 -3.83 18.56
C LEU A 2 25.22 -3.16 17.52
N THR A 3 25.53 -3.21 16.22
CA THR A 3 24.68 -2.71 15.14
C THR A 3 23.39 -3.51 15.00
N LYS A 4 23.44 -4.83 15.09
CA LYS A 4 22.24 -5.70 15.06
C LYS A 4 21.33 -5.50 16.27
N LEU A 5 21.89 -5.17 17.44
CA LEU A 5 21.09 -4.82 18.63
C LEU A 5 20.34 -3.49 18.44
N LYS A 6 20.94 -2.51 17.77
CA LYS A 6 20.31 -1.22 17.48
C LYS A 6 19.06 -1.36 16.62
N ASP A 7 19.07 -2.31 15.68
CA ASP A 7 17.96 -2.59 14.76
C ASP A 7 16.74 -3.20 15.49
N PHE A 8 16.95 -3.84 16.67
CA PHE A 8 15.86 -4.36 17.49
C PHE A 8 15.04 -3.26 18.19
N PHE A 9 15.66 -2.12 18.49
CA PHE A 9 15.02 -1.05 19.26
C PHE A 9 14.52 0.12 18.40
N ILE A 10 15.06 0.27 17.17
CA ILE A 10 14.81 1.43 16.34
C ILE A 10 14.04 1.01 15.07
N ILE A 11 12.90 1.64 14.84
CA ILE A 11 12.15 1.49 13.60
C ILE A 11 12.87 2.28 12.50
N PRO A 12 13.24 1.66 11.35
CA PRO A 12 13.84 2.37 10.23
C PRO A 12 12.97 3.53 9.76
N SER A 13 13.60 4.66 9.43
CA SER A 13 12.88 5.87 8.97
C SER A 13 12.02 5.61 7.73
N ALA A 14 12.47 4.70 6.85
CA ALA A 14 11.77 4.32 5.62
C ALA A 14 10.39 3.68 5.82
N ILE A 15 10.10 3.14 7.03
CA ILE A 15 8.83 2.49 7.34
C ILE A 15 8.16 3.09 8.60
N GLN A 16 8.66 4.21 9.10
CA GLN A 16 8.19 4.79 10.36
C GLN A 16 6.73 5.26 10.29
N SER A 17 6.31 5.83 9.16
CA SER A 17 4.92 6.25 8.93
C SER A 17 3.98 5.06 8.86
N GLU A 18 4.37 4.03 8.14
CA GLU A 18 3.60 2.79 8.00
C GLU A 18 3.46 2.07 9.34
N PHE A 19 4.55 2.01 10.11
CA PHE A 19 4.53 1.44 11.46
C PHE A 19 3.60 2.20 12.41
N GLN A 20 3.60 3.55 12.36
CA GLN A 20 2.67 4.34 13.16
C GLN A 20 1.21 4.12 12.78
N GLN A 21 0.90 4.00 11.50
CA GLN A 21 -0.46 3.71 11.02
C GLN A 21 -0.92 2.31 11.42
N ASP A 22 -0.07 1.30 11.25
CA ASP A 22 -0.35 -0.08 11.65
C ASP A 22 -0.58 -0.18 13.16
N SER A 23 0.30 0.44 13.95
CA SER A 23 0.18 0.51 15.42
C SER A 23 -1.12 1.21 15.83
N LEU A 24 -1.50 2.29 15.15
CA LEU A 24 -2.74 3.02 15.43
C LEU A 24 -3.97 2.14 15.24
N GLN A 25 -4.03 1.36 14.16
CA GLN A 25 -5.15 0.45 13.90
C GLN A 25 -5.22 -0.70 14.91
N LYS A 26 -4.08 -1.35 15.18
CA LYS A 26 -3.99 -2.46 16.14
C LYS A 26 -4.35 -2.00 17.55
N ASN A 27 -3.79 -0.88 18.00
CA ASN A 27 -4.07 -0.32 19.33
C ASN A 27 -5.53 0.11 19.49
N LYS A 28 -6.16 0.61 18.43
CA LYS A 28 -7.59 0.96 18.47
C LYS A 28 -8.45 -0.25 18.82
N LEU A 29 -8.24 -1.37 18.15
CA LEU A 29 -8.96 -2.62 18.42
C LEU A 29 -8.65 -3.13 19.84
N SER A 30 -7.36 -3.12 20.23
CA SER A 30 -6.92 -3.58 21.55
C SER A 30 -7.54 -2.75 22.68
N LEU A 31 -7.53 -1.42 22.56
CA LEU A 31 -8.13 -0.54 23.57
C LEU A 31 -9.65 -0.69 23.65
N TRP A 32 -10.30 -0.96 22.53
CA TRP A 32 -11.73 -1.27 22.53
C TRP A 32 -12.02 -2.57 23.30
N LEU A 33 -11.25 -3.64 23.05
CA LEU A 33 -11.39 -4.91 23.78
C LEU A 33 -11.06 -4.75 25.26
N ILE A 34 -9.97 -4.07 25.59
CA ILE A 34 -9.57 -3.79 26.99
C ILE A 34 -10.68 -3.00 27.70
N SER A 35 -11.25 -1.99 27.04
CA SER A 35 -12.34 -1.21 27.63
C SER A 35 -13.58 -2.04 27.90
N ILE A 36 -13.97 -2.94 27.01
CA ILE A 36 -15.10 -3.87 27.24
C ILE A 36 -14.81 -4.78 28.44
N MET A 37 -13.60 -5.33 28.54
CA MET A 37 -13.21 -6.15 29.68
C MET A 37 -13.27 -5.35 30.99
N ILE A 38 -12.76 -4.11 31.00
CA ILE A 38 -12.84 -3.20 32.14
C ILE A 38 -14.29 -2.97 32.53
N PHE A 39 -15.18 -2.64 31.57
CA PHE A 39 -16.60 -2.45 31.84
C PHE A 39 -17.23 -3.66 32.51
N GLY A 40 -17.00 -4.87 31.99
CA GLY A 40 -17.51 -6.11 32.57
C GLY A 40 -17.01 -6.36 34.00
N MET A 41 -15.67 -6.24 34.19
CA MET A 41 -15.04 -6.47 35.49
C MET A 41 -15.45 -5.42 36.54
N GLU A 42 -15.46 -4.14 36.17
CA GLU A 42 -15.78 -3.09 37.13
C GLU A 42 -17.25 -3.04 37.48
N LEU A 43 -18.15 -3.35 36.55
CA LEU A 43 -19.57 -3.52 36.91
C LEU A 43 -19.77 -4.66 37.89
N PHE A 44 -19.05 -5.78 37.71
CA PHE A 44 -19.07 -6.89 38.69
C PHE A 44 -18.50 -6.46 40.04
N ASN A 45 -17.38 -5.75 40.08
CA ASN A 45 -16.76 -5.25 41.29
C ASN A 45 -17.66 -4.27 42.05
N LEU A 46 -18.30 -3.34 41.33
CA LEU A 46 -19.27 -2.39 41.90
C LEU A 46 -20.48 -3.13 42.47
N ALA A 47 -21.04 -4.09 41.72
CA ALA A 47 -22.16 -4.91 42.20
C ALA A 47 -21.76 -5.72 43.45
N ARG A 48 -20.55 -6.28 43.48
CA ARG A 48 -20.02 -7.00 44.66
C ARG A 48 -19.95 -6.12 45.90
N VAL A 49 -19.47 -4.88 45.76
CA VAL A 49 -19.39 -3.95 46.90
C VAL A 49 -20.80 -3.53 47.35
N LEU A 50 -21.73 -3.25 46.45
CA LEU A 50 -23.06 -2.73 46.78
C LEU A 50 -24.02 -3.80 47.31
N PHE A 51 -24.01 -5.01 46.73
CA PHE A 51 -25.05 -6.01 46.99
C PHE A 51 -24.59 -7.24 47.73
N PHE A 52 -23.26 -7.57 47.66
CA PHE A 52 -22.71 -8.82 48.20
C PHE A 52 -21.76 -8.59 49.38
N SER A 53 -21.36 -7.35 49.69
CA SER A 53 -20.54 -7.04 50.85
C SER A 53 -21.44 -6.84 52.06
N GLN A 54 -21.14 -7.53 53.19
CA GLN A 54 -21.89 -7.40 54.42
C GLN A 54 -21.92 -5.96 54.97
N SER A 55 -20.86 -5.19 54.73
CA SER A 55 -20.72 -3.80 55.21
C SER A 55 -21.11 -2.76 54.13
N GLY A 56 -21.33 -3.20 52.86
CA GLY A 56 -21.63 -2.29 51.72
C GLY A 56 -20.60 -1.15 51.67
N LEU A 57 -21.08 0.10 51.62
CA LEU A 57 -20.25 1.32 51.65
C LEU A 57 -20.00 1.83 53.10
N GLY A 58 -20.32 1.05 54.11
CA GLY A 58 -20.14 1.43 55.53
C GLY A 58 -18.67 1.58 55.96
N THR A 59 -17.73 0.88 55.34
CA THR A 59 -16.31 0.96 55.63
C THR A 59 -15.56 1.92 54.70
N LEU A 60 -14.50 2.54 55.23
CA LEU A 60 -13.64 3.42 54.45
C LEU A 60 -13.02 2.66 53.27
N ASN A 61 -12.56 1.43 53.50
CA ASN A 61 -11.98 0.59 52.46
C ASN A 61 -12.92 0.35 51.29
N ASN A 62 -14.16 -0.04 51.56
CA ASN A 62 -15.14 -0.27 50.48
C ASN A 62 -15.46 1.01 49.69
N ARG A 63 -15.47 2.18 50.36
CA ARG A 63 -15.63 3.48 49.67
C ARG A 63 -14.46 3.79 48.74
N ILE A 64 -13.21 3.50 49.19
CA ILE A 64 -12.02 3.73 48.38
C ILE A 64 -12.04 2.81 47.15
N TYR A 65 -12.27 1.49 47.31
CA TYR A 65 -12.38 0.57 46.18
C TYR A 65 -13.50 0.95 45.23
N PHE A 66 -14.68 1.28 45.76
CA PHE A 66 -15.80 1.74 44.95
C PHE A 66 -15.43 2.97 44.10
N SER A 67 -14.77 3.96 44.71
CA SER A 67 -14.32 5.16 44.01
C SER A 67 -13.28 4.81 42.93
N MET A 68 -12.32 3.92 43.22
CA MET A 68 -11.32 3.48 42.24
C MET A 68 -11.95 2.77 41.05
N TYR A 69 -12.92 1.87 41.26
CA TYR A 69 -13.66 1.18 40.20
C TYR A 69 -14.44 2.16 39.33
N CYS A 70 -15.11 3.16 39.97
CA CYS A 70 -15.78 4.23 39.21
C CYS A 70 -14.81 5.05 38.36
N VAL A 71 -13.63 5.39 38.87
CA VAL A 71 -12.61 6.15 38.15
C VAL A 71 -12.10 5.35 36.94
N LEU A 72 -11.86 4.05 37.07
CA LEU A 72 -11.42 3.23 35.95
C LEU A 72 -12.52 3.12 34.88
N LEU A 73 -13.76 2.88 35.28
CA LEU A 73 -14.92 2.79 34.39
C LEU A 73 -15.14 4.08 33.61
N LEU A 74 -15.10 5.23 34.29
CA LEU A 74 -15.23 6.55 33.66
C LEU A 74 -14.04 6.85 32.74
N GLY A 75 -12.83 6.48 33.15
CA GLY A 75 -11.61 6.61 32.35
C GLY A 75 -11.67 5.77 31.07
N ALA A 76 -12.16 4.55 31.13
CA ALA A 76 -12.37 3.70 29.96
C ALA A 76 -13.42 4.31 28.99
N ALA A 77 -14.54 4.79 29.52
CA ALA A 77 -15.57 5.48 28.73
C ALA A 77 -15.01 6.75 28.06
N PHE A 78 -14.25 7.54 28.81
CA PHE A 78 -13.62 8.76 28.29
C PHE A 78 -12.58 8.46 27.20
N SER A 79 -11.77 7.42 27.38
CA SER A 79 -10.82 6.93 26.38
C SER A 79 -11.51 6.60 25.06
N LEU A 80 -12.60 5.81 25.12
CA LEU A 80 -13.38 5.45 23.93
C LEU A 80 -14.00 6.69 23.25
N LEU A 81 -14.54 7.62 24.05
CA LEU A 81 -15.12 8.85 23.54
C LEU A 81 -14.08 9.73 22.84
N LEU A 82 -12.89 9.88 23.42
CA LEU A 82 -11.79 10.63 22.80
C LEU A 82 -11.33 9.99 21.48
N GLN A 83 -11.19 8.68 21.44
CA GLN A 83 -10.83 7.94 20.23
C GLN A 83 -11.89 8.12 19.13
N TYR A 84 -13.17 8.13 19.51
CA TYR A 84 -14.26 8.38 18.58
C TYR A 84 -14.27 9.82 18.05
N LYS A 85 -14.13 10.81 18.93
CA LYS A 85 -14.11 12.24 18.55
C LYS A 85 -12.92 12.59 17.66
N LEU A 86 -11.74 12.01 17.95
CA LEU A 86 -10.50 12.32 17.24
C LEU A 86 -10.22 11.36 16.07
N ARG A 87 -11.19 10.56 15.64
CA ARG A 87 -11.00 9.58 14.54
C ARG A 87 -10.59 10.20 13.20
N THR A 88 -10.87 11.49 12.98
CA THR A 88 -10.50 12.27 11.78
C THR A 88 -9.31 13.20 12.01
N ALA A 89 -8.75 13.23 13.23
CA ALA A 89 -7.60 14.04 13.56
C ALA A 89 -6.30 13.44 12.97
N SER A 90 -5.19 14.19 13.08
CA SER A 90 -3.89 13.70 12.63
C SER A 90 -3.49 12.40 13.33
N VAL A 91 -2.71 11.55 12.62
CA VAL A 91 -2.19 10.27 13.17
C VAL A 91 -1.45 10.48 14.50
N ARG A 92 -0.71 11.59 14.62
CA ARG A 92 -0.01 11.93 15.87
C ARG A 92 -0.97 12.19 17.04
N ALA A 93 -2.06 12.91 16.80
CA ALA A 93 -3.06 13.19 17.83
C ALA A 93 -3.79 11.92 18.27
N GLN A 94 -4.20 11.07 17.33
CA GLN A 94 -4.83 9.79 17.62
C GLN A 94 -3.90 8.86 18.42
N TYR A 95 -2.64 8.76 17.99
CA TYR A 95 -1.63 7.97 18.69
C TYR A 95 -1.37 8.50 20.11
N GLY A 96 -1.28 9.82 20.29
CA GLY A 96 -1.14 10.45 21.60
C GLY A 96 -2.27 10.08 22.56
N VAL A 97 -3.53 10.09 22.08
CA VAL A 97 -4.70 9.67 22.89
C VAL A 97 -4.60 8.20 23.28
N GLN A 98 -4.19 7.33 22.36
CA GLN A 98 -4.04 5.90 22.67
C GLN A 98 -2.98 5.67 23.75
N ILE A 99 -1.79 6.28 23.61
CA ILE A 99 -0.72 6.17 24.60
C ILE A 99 -1.14 6.77 25.94
N GLY A 100 -1.83 7.93 25.92
CA GLY A 100 -2.40 8.52 27.15
C GLY A 100 -3.40 7.60 27.85
N SER A 101 -4.26 6.91 27.11
CA SER A 101 -5.20 5.92 27.64
C SER A 101 -4.47 4.73 28.27
N VAL A 102 -3.46 4.21 27.58
CA VAL A 102 -2.61 3.11 28.09
C VAL A 102 -1.89 3.51 29.38
N ALA A 103 -1.33 4.72 29.41
CA ALA A 103 -0.66 5.25 30.59
C ALA A 103 -1.62 5.41 31.78
N PHE A 104 -2.84 5.89 31.51
CA PHE A 104 -3.89 5.97 32.52
C PHE A 104 -4.24 4.59 33.09
N PHE A 105 -4.49 3.60 32.25
CA PHE A 105 -4.82 2.25 32.68
C PHE A 105 -3.67 1.63 33.50
N PHE A 106 -2.43 1.80 33.04
CA PHE A 106 -1.27 1.26 33.76
C PHE A 106 -1.07 1.92 35.12
N LEU A 107 -1.15 3.26 35.16
CA LEU A 107 -1.02 4.02 36.42
C LEU A 107 -2.12 3.64 37.41
N TRP A 108 -3.36 3.49 36.94
CA TRP A 108 -4.47 3.08 37.78
C TRP A 108 -4.22 1.71 38.42
N HIS A 109 -3.71 0.72 37.68
CA HIS A 109 -3.40 -0.60 38.19
C HIS A 109 -2.21 -0.55 39.20
N ILE A 110 -1.22 0.31 38.94
CA ILE A 110 -0.14 0.57 39.91
C ILE A 110 -0.74 1.08 41.21
N LEU A 111 -1.57 2.12 41.16
CA LEU A 111 -2.14 2.73 42.38
C LEU A 111 -3.06 1.79 43.14
N LEU A 112 -3.85 0.98 42.43
CA LEU A 112 -4.71 -0.02 43.06
C LEU A 112 -3.85 -1.06 43.82
N ASN A 113 -2.83 -1.60 43.18
CA ASN A 113 -1.98 -2.61 43.80
C ASN A 113 -1.15 -2.03 44.97
N VAL A 114 -0.70 -0.79 44.88
CA VAL A 114 -0.07 -0.08 46.00
C VAL A 114 -1.03 0.07 47.19
N TYR A 115 -2.30 0.43 46.91
CA TYR A 115 -3.33 0.51 47.94
C TYR A 115 -3.60 -0.85 48.61
N ASP A 116 -3.65 -1.94 47.84
CA ASP A 116 -3.80 -3.31 48.34
C ASP A 116 -2.67 -3.67 49.32
N LEU A 117 -1.40 -3.36 48.97
CA LEU A 117 -0.23 -3.60 49.79
C LEU A 117 -0.20 -2.74 51.07
N ILE A 118 -0.64 -1.47 51.00
CA ILE A 118 -0.77 -0.61 52.18
C ILE A 118 -1.79 -1.19 53.17
N ARG A 119 -2.87 -1.76 52.66
CA ARG A 119 -3.93 -2.34 53.47
C ARG A 119 -3.56 -3.69 54.06
N ASP A 120 -2.89 -4.52 53.25
CA ASP A 120 -2.43 -5.86 53.64
C ASP A 120 -1.05 -6.12 53.05
N PRO A 121 0.01 -6.04 53.86
CA PRO A 121 1.38 -6.30 53.38
C PRO A 121 1.60 -7.70 52.80
N GLN A 122 0.67 -8.64 53.05
CA GLN A 122 0.70 -9.99 52.44
C GLN A 122 -0.11 -10.07 51.15
N ALA A 123 -0.73 -8.96 50.70
CA ALA A 123 -1.44 -8.94 49.43
C ALA A 123 -0.50 -9.22 48.26
N GLU A 124 -1.00 -9.99 47.31
CA GLU A 124 -0.23 -10.38 46.16
C GLU A 124 -0.23 -9.28 45.04
N SER A 125 0.87 -9.21 44.28
CA SER A 125 1.05 -8.19 43.24
C SER A 125 0.45 -8.59 41.89
N TYR A 126 -0.61 -9.42 41.84
CA TYR A 126 -1.23 -9.90 40.61
C TYR A 126 -1.83 -8.79 39.74
N VAL A 127 -2.35 -7.74 40.39
CA VAL A 127 -2.98 -6.60 39.66
C VAL A 127 -1.94 -5.88 38.82
N PHE A 128 -0.74 -5.63 39.37
CA PHE A 128 0.36 -5.02 38.61
C PHE A 128 0.87 -5.95 37.51
N ILE A 129 1.09 -7.25 37.84
CA ILE A 129 1.57 -8.22 36.84
C ILE A 129 0.59 -8.39 35.68
N SER A 130 -0.70 -8.50 35.97
CA SER A 130 -1.71 -8.66 34.92
C SER A 130 -1.81 -7.44 34.01
N ALA A 131 -1.72 -6.22 34.54
CA ALA A 131 -1.66 -5.00 33.74
C ALA A 131 -0.38 -4.93 32.91
N LEU A 132 0.77 -5.25 33.51
CA LEU A 132 2.06 -5.25 32.84
C LEU A 132 2.07 -6.19 31.63
N VAL A 133 1.70 -7.45 31.83
CA VAL A 133 1.67 -8.49 30.77
C VAL A 133 0.55 -8.21 29.77
N GLY A 134 -0.65 -7.86 30.25
CA GLY A 134 -1.79 -7.56 29.39
C GLY A 134 -1.49 -6.40 28.44
N LEU A 135 -0.97 -5.28 28.94
CA LEU A 135 -0.59 -4.16 28.09
C LEU A 135 0.56 -4.52 27.12
N ALA A 136 1.54 -5.30 27.58
CA ALA A 136 2.63 -5.77 26.73
C ALA A 136 2.13 -6.66 25.58
N MET A 137 1.10 -7.46 25.80
CA MET A 137 0.51 -8.35 24.78
C MET A 137 -0.39 -7.60 23.78
N PHE A 138 -1.14 -6.62 24.26
CA PHE A 138 -2.18 -6.00 23.41
C PHE A 138 -1.75 -4.67 22.76
N ILE A 139 -0.87 -3.89 23.41
CA ILE A 139 -0.50 -2.55 22.94
C ILE A 139 0.80 -2.58 22.14
N GLN A 140 0.78 -2.01 20.96
CA GLN A 140 1.94 -1.90 20.08
C GLN A 140 2.57 -0.52 20.19
N MET A 141 3.87 -0.50 20.52
CA MET A 141 4.73 0.69 20.59
C MET A 141 6.09 0.38 19.96
N PRO A 142 6.84 1.39 19.51
CA PRO A 142 8.25 1.21 19.15
C PRO A 142 9.06 0.66 20.32
N GLY A 143 9.96 -0.31 20.06
CA GLY A 143 10.66 -1.05 21.11
C GLY A 143 11.35 -0.20 22.16
N LYS A 144 12.03 0.90 21.76
CA LYS A 144 12.65 1.84 22.71
C LYS A 144 11.65 2.53 23.65
N TRP A 145 10.49 2.92 23.14
CA TRP A 145 9.46 3.60 23.93
C TRP A 145 8.73 2.64 24.85
N SER A 146 8.53 1.38 24.43
CA SER A 146 7.96 0.36 25.31
C SER A 146 8.89 0.01 26.46
N ALA A 147 10.21 -0.10 26.22
CA ALA A 147 11.18 -0.31 27.28
C ALA A 147 11.17 0.84 28.31
N ILE A 148 11.13 2.09 27.87
CA ILE A 148 11.03 3.26 28.74
C ILE A 148 9.72 3.23 29.54
N PHE A 149 8.59 2.95 28.85
CA PHE A 149 7.26 2.95 29.45
C PHE A 149 7.13 1.91 30.57
N PHE A 150 7.48 0.65 30.29
CA PHE A 150 7.38 -0.42 31.31
C PHE A 150 8.44 -0.28 32.37
N GLY A 151 9.67 0.17 32.02
CA GLY A 151 10.72 0.45 33.01
C GLY A 151 10.36 1.58 33.98
N ALA A 152 9.76 2.68 33.47
CA ALA A 152 9.29 3.78 34.31
C ALA A 152 8.12 3.34 35.22
N GLY A 153 7.17 2.53 34.68
CA GLY A 153 6.08 1.98 35.48
C GLY A 153 6.57 1.07 36.60
N TYR A 154 7.54 0.19 36.31
CA TYR A 154 8.17 -0.64 37.32
C TYR A 154 8.92 0.19 38.38
N ALA A 155 9.71 1.19 37.95
CA ALA A 155 10.41 2.07 38.87
C ALA A 155 9.46 2.85 39.78
N LEU A 156 8.33 3.34 39.25
CA LEU A 156 7.28 3.99 40.01
C LEU A 156 6.66 3.04 41.06
N PHE A 157 6.30 1.81 40.63
CA PHE A 157 5.73 0.82 41.51
C PHE A 157 6.69 0.49 42.65
N MET A 158 7.98 0.26 42.34
CA MET A 158 9.00 -0.01 43.34
C MET A 158 9.24 1.18 44.28
N ALA A 159 9.19 2.41 43.79
CA ALA A 159 9.33 3.60 44.64
C ALA A 159 8.18 3.74 45.63
N LEU A 160 6.96 3.32 45.26
CA LEU A 160 5.77 3.42 46.10
C LEU A 160 5.58 2.23 47.08
N SER A 161 6.02 1.03 46.71
CA SER A 161 5.70 -0.21 47.42
C SER A 161 6.91 -1.08 47.75
N GLY A 162 8.11 -0.77 47.26
CA GLY A 162 9.28 -1.65 47.40
C GLY A 162 9.68 -1.98 48.82
N SER A 163 9.44 -1.07 49.77
CA SER A 163 9.70 -1.32 51.22
C SER A 163 8.70 -2.28 51.88
N MET A 164 7.60 -2.58 51.22
CA MET A 164 6.54 -3.47 51.70
C MET A 164 6.67 -4.88 51.12
N LEU A 165 7.55 -5.08 50.12
CA LEU A 165 7.71 -6.32 49.38
C LEU A 165 8.88 -7.16 49.95
N ASP A 166 8.68 -8.46 49.95
CA ASP A 166 9.78 -9.40 50.21
C ASP A 166 10.71 -9.54 49.00
N GLY A 167 11.96 -10.03 49.25
CA GLY A 167 12.96 -10.15 48.18
C GLY A 167 12.55 -11.10 47.03
N GLY A 168 11.77 -12.14 47.32
CA GLY A 168 11.29 -13.07 46.31
C GLY A 168 10.29 -12.39 45.36
N THR A 169 9.35 -11.63 45.92
CA THR A 169 8.38 -10.83 45.14
C THR A 169 9.07 -9.79 44.28
N VAL A 170 10.08 -9.08 44.77
CA VAL A 170 10.87 -8.12 44.00
C VAL A 170 11.54 -8.78 42.78
N ILE A 171 12.15 -9.96 42.99
CA ILE A 171 12.78 -10.73 41.91
C ILE A 171 11.75 -11.13 40.86
N ASN A 172 10.59 -11.67 41.27
CA ASN A 172 9.51 -12.06 40.34
C ASN A 172 8.98 -10.89 39.52
N LEU A 173 8.75 -9.72 40.14
CA LEU A 173 8.31 -8.51 39.48
C LEU A 173 9.34 -7.98 38.47
N THR A 174 10.62 -8.05 38.81
CA THR A 174 11.72 -7.68 37.92
C THR A 174 11.75 -8.60 36.70
N ILE A 175 11.66 -9.92 36.90
CA ILE A 175 11.61 -10.90 35.82
C ILE A 175 10.39 -10.63 34.91
N MET A 176 9.21 -10.44 35.49
CA MET A 176 8.00 -10.18 34.72
C MET A 176 8.07 -8.87 33.90
N THR A 177 8.72 -7.84 34.46
CA THR A 177 8.98 -6.59 33.74
C THR A 177 9.93 -6.80 32.55
N CYS A 178 11.00 -7.57 32.75
CA CYS A 178 11.90 -7.94 31.65
C CYS A 178 11.19 -8.77 30.58
N VAL A 179 10.31 -9.70 30.94
CA VAL A 179 9.49 -10.48 30.02
C VAL A 179 8.55 -9.58 29.24
N ALA A 180 7.84 -8.66 29.91
CA ALA A 180 6.95 -7.71 29.24
C ALA A 180 7.70 -6.82 28.23
N MET A 181 8.88 -6.32 28.58
CA MET A 181 9.75 -5.57 27.68
C MET A 181 10.19 -6.44 26.48
N ALA A 182 10.62 -7.68 26.72
CA ALA A 182 11.03 -8.59 25.66
C ALA A 182 9.88 -8.88 24.67
N ILE A 183 8.66 -9.11 25.17
CA ILE A 183 7.47 -9.32 24.36
C ILE A 183 7.23 -8.11 23.43
N THR A 184 7.21 -6.90 23.97
CA THR A 184 6.92 -5.69 23.19
C THR A 184 8.02 -5.35 22.20
N ILE A 185 9.29 -5.50 22.58
CA ILE A 185 10.43 -5.24 21.69
C ILE A 185 10.42 -6.23 20.53
N THR A 186 10.27 -7.53 20.81
CA THR A 186 10.23 -8.59 19.80
C THR A 186 9.05 -8.37 18.84
N ARG A 187 7.88 -8.06 19.35
CA ARG A 187 6.69 -7.79 18.54
C ARG A 187 6.86 -6.56 17.67
N SER A 188 7.43 -5.48 18.21
CA SER A 188 7.75 -4.26 17.46
C SER A 188 8.73 -4.55 16.31
N HIS A 189 9.76 -5.36 16.59
CA HIS A 189 10.75 -5.77 15.58
C HIS A 189 10.12 -6.63 14.48
N HIS A 190 9.31 -7.63 14.84
CA HIS A 190 8.60 -8.47 13.86
C HIS A 190 7.69 -7.63 12.95
N THR A 191 6.91 -6.70 13.51
CA THR A 191 6.07 -5.81 12.71
C THR A 191 6.90 -4.93 11.77
N ALA A 192 8.05 -4.44 12.21
CA ALA A 192 8.94 -3.65 11.35
C ALA A 192 9.49 -4.48 10.17
N ILE A 193 9.88 -5.73 10.41
CA ILE A 193 10.31 -6.66 9.34
C ILE A 193 9.17 -6.94 8.36
N GLU A 194 7.99 -7.27 8.87
CA GLU A 194 6.81 -7.56 8.04
C GLU A 194 6.45 -6.38 7.12
N LEU A 195 6.44 -5.17 7.65
CA LEU A 195 6.17 -3.95 6.86
C LEU A 195 7.25 -3.69 5.80
N ALA A 196 8.53 -3.90 6.14
CA ALA A 196 9.63 -3.77 5.20
C ALA A 196 9.53 -4.79 4.06
N GLN A 197 9.24 -6.05 4.37
CA GLN A 197 9.04 -7.11 3.37
C GLN A 197 7.83 -6.81 2.48
N ARG A 198 6.71 -6.36 3.04
CA ARG A 198 5.52 -5.99 2.28
C ARG A 198 5.79 -4.85 1.29
N LYS A 199 6.56 -3.86 1.71
CA LYS A 199 6.97 -2.74 0.85
C LYS A 199 7.83 -3.21 -0.33
N GLU A 200 8.79 -4.11 -0.08
CA GLU A 200 9.64 -4.66 -1.14
C GLU A 200 8.86 -5.55 -2.11
N ILE A 201 7.94 -6.40 -1.62
CA ILE A 201 7.05 -7.19 -2.46
C ILE A 201 6.21 -6.28 -3.38
N ASN A 202 5.65 -5.21 -2.84
CA ASN A 202 4.88 -4.25 -3.64
C ASN A 202 5.74 -3.56 -4.70
N ARG A 203 7.00 -3.23 -4.38
CA ARG A 203 7.96 -2.65 -5.32
C ARG A 203 8.30 -3.61 -6.45
N ILE A 204 8.60 -4.87 -6.12
CA ILE A 204 8.87 -5.92 -7.10
C ILE A 204 7.66 -6.15 -8.02
N ASN A 205 6.45 -6.24 -7.45
CA ASN A 205 5.22 -6.41 -8.22
C ASN A 205 4.97 -5.23 -9.18
N ALA A 206 5.18 -4.00 -8.73
CA ALA A 206 5.07 -2.82 -9.59
C ALA A 206 6.10 -2.85 -10.74
N HIS A 207 7.33 -3.28 -10.46
CA HIS A 207 8.37 -3.44 -11.48
C HIS A 207 8.02 -4.54 -12.49
N LEU A 208 7.55 -5.70 -12.02
CA LEU A 208 7.05 -6.78 -12.89
C LEU A 208 5.89 -6.32 -13.78
N GLN A 209 4.95 -5.54 -13.25
CA GLN A 209 3.85 -4.98 -14.05
C GLN A 209 4.34 -4.02 -15.13
N LEU A 210 5.41 -3.24 -14.86
CA LEU A 210 6.02 -2.38 -15.88
C LEU A 210 6.70 -3.21 -16.98
N LEU A 211 7.43 -4.26 -16.61
CA LEU A 211 8.04 -5.19 -17.58
C LEU A 211 6.99 -5.89 -18.44
N LEU A 212 5.87 -6.29 -17.85
CA LEU A 212 4.75 -6.94 -18.55
C LEU A 212 3.96 -6.01 -19.48
N LYS A 213 4.17 -4.68 -19.45
CA LYS A 213 3.50 -3.72 -20.35
C LYS A 213 4.23 -3.47 -21.66
N LYS A 214 5.49 -3.84 -21.73
CA LYS A 214 6.33 -3.61 -22.90
C LYS A 214 6.54 -4.89 -23.69
N ASP A 215 6.67 -4.75 -25.02
CA ASP A 215 7.18 -5.78 -25.90
C ASP A 215 8.72 -5.90 -25.68
N PRO A 216 9.23 -7.08 -25.35
CA PRO A 216 10.64 -7.25 -25.00
C PRO A 216 11.63 -6.98 -26.14
N LEU A 217 11.20 -7.11 -27.40
CA LEU A 217 12.02 -6.87 -28.57
C LEU A 217 12.09 -5.37 -28.90
N THR A 218 10.95 -4.74 -29.04
CA THR A 218 10.86 -3.35 -29.54
C THR A 218 10.87 -2.29 -28.46
N GLY A 219 10.61 -2.65 -27.19
CA GLY A 219 10.46 -1.71 -26.08
C GLY A 219 9.17 -0.86 -26.12
N LEU A 220 8.33 -1.01 -27.14
CA LEU A 220 7.00 -0.39 -27.24
C LEU A 220 6.02 -1.04 -26.26
N LEU A 221 4.80 -0.49 -26.15
CA LEU A 221 3.75 -1.17 -25.40
C LEU A 221 3.39 -2.51 -26.09
N ASN A 222 3.13 -3.53 -25.28
CA ASN A 222 2.55 -4.76 -25.81
C ASN A 222 1.06 -4.57 -26.12
N LYS A 223 0.46 -5.53 -26.83
CA LYS A 223 -0.94 -5.52 -27.26
C LYS A 223 -1.91 -5.14 -26.13
N LYS A 224 -1.79 -5.77 -24.95
CA LYS A 224 -2.70 -5.53 -23.84
C LYS A 224 -2.53 -4.13 -23.26
N ALA A 225 -1.30 -3.69 -23.05
CA ALA A 225 -1.02 -2.35 -22.53
C ALA A 225 -1.46 -1.23 -23.48
N PHE A 226 -1.29 -1.44 -24.79
CA PHE A 226 -1.79 -0.51 -25.80
C PHE A 226 -3.32 -0.46 -25.79
N GLN A 227 -4.00 -1.60 -25.81
CA GLN A 227 -5.45 -1.68 -25.67
C GLN A 227 -5.95 -0.90 -24.45
N ASP A 228 -5.35 -1.11 -23.27
CA ASP A 228 -5.73 -0.41 -22.04
C ASP A 228 -5.57 1.12 -22.15
N CYS A 229 -4.60 1.59 -22.93
CA CYS A 229 -4.42 3.02 -23.22
C CYS A 229 -5.52 3.56 -24.12
N VAL A 230 -5.85 2.84 -25.22
CA VAL A 230 -6.91 3.23 -26.16
C VAL A 230 -8.27 3.22 -25.47
N GLU A 231 -8.61 2.17 -24.71
CA GLU A 231 -9.88 2.09 -23.98
C GLU A 231 -10.07 3.29 -23.04
N ARG A 232 -9.02 3.68 -22.32
CA ARG A 232 -9.07 4.86 -21.45
C ARG A 232 -9.29 6.14 -22.24
N ALA A 233 -8.58 6.32 -23.35
CA ALA A 233 -8.73 7.50 -24.21
C ALA A 233 -10.14 7.59 -24.81
N LEU A 234 -10.69 6.49 -25.32
CA LEU A 234 -12.06 6.42 -25.84
C LEU A 234 -13.12 6.73 -24.78
N ASN A 235 -12.91 6.23 -23.54
CA ASN A 235 -13.84 6.48 -22.42
C ASN A 235 -13.80 7.91 -21.88
N THR A 236 -12.70 8.64 -22.11
CA THR A 236 -12.53 10.04 -21.66
C THR A 236 -12.78 11.04 -22.79
N LEU A 237 -12.98 10.56 -24.03
CA LEU A 237 -13.20 11.42 -25.19
C LEU A 237 -14.48 12.22 -25.03
N ALA A 238 -14.37 13.54 -25.05
CA ALA A 238 -15.49 14.47 -24.97
C ALA A 238 -15.43 15.46 -26.14
N ALA A 239 -16.60 15.80 -26.71
CA ALA A 239 -16.64 16.79 -27.79
C ALA A 239 -16.15 18.18 -27.26
N PRO A 240 -15.32 18.91 -28.02
CA PRO A 240 -14.99 18.75 -29.43
C PRO A 240 -13.70 17.92 -29.70
N GLU A 241 -13.17 17.21 -28.73
CA GLU A 241 -11.95 16.42 -28.86
C GLU A 241 -12.15 15.26 -29.86
N SER A 242 -11.07 14.87 -30.52
CA SER A 242 -11.01 13.71 -31.38
C SER A 242 -9.68 13.00 -31.21
N LEU A 243 -9.61 11.73 -31.57
CA LEU A 243 -8.38 10.98 -31.57
C LEU A 243 -8.22 10.13 -32.82
N ALA A 244 -7.00 9.78 -33.12
CA ALA A 244 -6.69 8.93 -34.26
C ALA A 244 -5.98 7.66 -33.77
N LEU A 245 -6.37 6.56 -34.40
CA LEU A 245 -5.78 5.25 -34.16
C LEU A 245 -5.16 4.77 -35.47
N LEU A 246 -3.91 4.36 -35.42
CA LEU A 246 -3.19 3.84 -36.58
C LEU A 246 -2.89 2.37 -36.34
N MET A 247 -3.06 1.57 -37.39
CA MET A 247 -2.53 0.21 -37.48
C MET A 247 -1.54 0.16 -38.63
N ILE A 248 -0.34 -0.29 -38.37
CA ILE A 248 0.81 -0.29 -39.23
C ILE A 248 1.32 -1.71 -39.35
N ASP A 249 1.53 -2.21 -40.54
CA ASP A 249 2.03 -3.56 -40.81
C ASP A 249 3.20 -3.51 -41.79
N ILE A 250 4.22 -4.31 -41.53
CA ILE A 250 5.39 -4.41 -42.43
C ILE A 250 5.06 -5.29 -43.63
N ASP A 251 5.07 -4.69 -44.79
CA ASP A 251 4.78 -5.41 -46.01
C ASP A 251 5.84 -6.51 -46.27
N ASP A 252 5.35 -7.70 -46.60
CA ASP A 252 6.17 -8.85 -46.99
C ASP A 252 7.22 -9.28 -45.90
N PHE A 253 6.94 -9.00 -44.63
CA PHE A 253 7.86 -9.32 -43.51
C PHE A 253 8.27 -10.79 -43.47
N LYS A 254 7.37 -11.70 -43.84
CA LYS A 254 7.70 -13.13 -43.92
C LYS A 254 8.84 -13.38 -44.93
N GLN A 255 8.87 -12.67 -46.08
CA GLN A 255 9.95 -12.82 -47.07
C GLN A 255 11.30 -12.38 -46.49
N VAL A 256 11.31 -11.35 -45.62
CA VAL A 256 12.54 -10.93 -44.92
C VAL A 256 13.07 -12.08 -44.02
N ASN A 257 12.16 -12.68 -43.24
CA ASN A 257 12.52 -13.84 -42.39
C ASN A 257 13.02 -15.04 -43.21
N ASP A 258 12.27 -15.38 -44.26
CA ASP A 258 12.59 -16.53 -45.11
C ASP A 258 13.95 -16.36 -45.84
N ARG A 259 14.30 -15.12 -46.21
CA ARG A 259 15.53 -14.81 -46.96
C ARG A 259 16.76 -14.55 -46.10
N TYR A 260 16.57 -13.91 -44.93
CA TYR A 260 17.66 -13.42 -44.10
C TYR A 260 17.70 -14.01 -42.69
N GLY A 261 16.69 -14.83 -42.35
CA GLY A 261 16.54 -15.47 -41.03
C GLY A 261 15.90 -14.56 -39.98
N HIS A 262 15.40 -15.19 -38.93
CA HIS A 262 14.71 -14.50 -37.81
C HIS A 262 15.52 -13.37 -37.14
N PRO A 263 16.85 -13.48 -36.96
CA PRO A 263 17.60 -12.37 -36.36
C PRO A 263 17.58 -11.09 -37.23
N CYS A 264 17.43 -11.21 -38.56
CA CYS A 264 17.23 -10.06 -39.44
C CYS A 264 15.82 -9.50 -39.28
N GLY A 265 14.82 -10.37 -39.16
CA GLY A 265 13.43 -9.94 -38.88
C GLY A 265 13.32 -9.18 -37.56
N ASP A 266 13.95 -9.69 -36.50
CA ASP A 266 13.99 -9.00 -35.19
C ASP A 266 14.62 -7.59 -35.32
N TYR A 267 15.72 -7.48 -36.04
CA TYR A 267 16.35 -6.18 -36.32
C TYR A 267 15.41 -5.25 -37.10
N VAL A 268 14.71 -5.75 -38.11
CA VAL A 268 13.74 -4.95 -38.87
C VAL A 268 12.60 -4.46 -37.98
N LEU A 269 12.08 -5.31 -37.08
CA LEU A 269 11.06 -4.92 -36.11
C LEU A 269 11.53 -3.81 -35.17
N GLU A 270 12.75 -3.92 -34.64
CA GLU A 270 13.35 -2.88 -33.78
C GLU A 270 13.51 -1.53 -34.51
N GLN A 271 14.02 -1.57 -35.76
CA GLN A 271 14.21 -0.35 -36.54
C GLN A 271 12.88 0.27 -36.94
N THR A 272 11.89 -0.55 -37.35
CA THR A 272 10.54 -0.06 -37.69
C THR A 272 9.89 0.61 -36.47
N ALA A 273 10.01 0.02 -35.27
CA ALA A 273 9.53 0.62 -34.03
C ALA A 273 10.13 2.02 -33.79
N ARG A 274 11.44 2.19 -34.01
CA ARG A 274 12.10 3.50 -33.90
C ARG A 274 11.59 4.49 -34.94
N LYS A 275 11.44 4.05 -36.19
CA LYS A 275 10.93 4.88 -37.27
C LYS A 275 9.48 5.35 -37.03
N ILE A 276 8.63 4.50 -36.47
CA ILE A 276 7.29 4.88 -36.06
C ILE A 276 7.33 5.96 -34.97
N GLN A 277 8.21 5.83 -33.95
CA GLN A 277 8.37 6.84 -32.92
C GLN A 277 8.88 8.18 -33.47
N GLU A 278 9.80 8.15 -34.43
CA GLU A 278 10.32 9.34 -35.11
C GLU A 278 9.23 10.03 -35.99
N ALA A 279 8.41 9.24 -36.67
CA ALA A 279 7.35 9.77 -37.55
C ALA A 279 6.14 10.32 -36.78
N PHE A 280 5.84 9.77 -35.62
CA PHE A 280 4.71 10.13 -34.78
C PHE A 280 5.12 10.54 -33.36
N PRO A 281 5.91 11.61 -33.20
CA PRO A 281 6.44 12.03 -31.90
C PRO A 281 5.36 12.55 -30.94
N ASP A 282 4.21 12.93 -31.48
CA ASP A 282 3.00 13.38 -30.76
C ASP A 282 2.07 12.22 -30.36
N ALA A 283 2.42 10.97 -30.72
CA ALA A 283 1.65 9.80 -30.29
C ALA A 283 1.65 9.68 -28.76
N SER A 284 0.47 9.65 -28.18
CA SER A 284 0.29 9.43 -26.74
C SER A 284 0.63 8.00 -26.32
N SER A 285 0.54 7.05 -27.25
CA SER A 285 0.94 5.65 -27.05
C SER A 285 1.28 4.99 -28.38
N ILE A 286 2.33 4.16 -28.37
CA ILE A 286 2.71 3.30 -29.50
C ILE A 286 2.91 1.88 -28.96
N GLY A 287 2.35 0.89 -29.64
CA GLY A 287 2.41 -0.52 -29.24
C GLY A 287 2.68 -1.46 -30.40
N ARG A 288 3.27 -2.63 -30.09
CA ARG A 288 3.35 -3.77 -30.99
C ARG A 288 2.19 -4.73 -30.68
N ILE A 289 1.33 -4.96 -31.66
CA ILE A 289 0.03 -5.63 -31.48
C ILE A 289 0.07 -7.09 -31.91
N GLY A 290 0.92 -7.39 -32.88
CA GLY A 290 1.10 -8.71 -33.48
C GLY A 290 2.54 -8.97 -33.86
N GLY A 291 2.81 -9.97 -34.70
CA GLY A 291 4.15 -10.33 -35.15
C GLY A 291 4.89 -9.16 -35.81
N ASP A 292 4.31 -8.60 -36.84
CA ASP A 292 4.79 -7.48 -37.67
C ASP A 292 3.87 -6.25 -37.62
N GLU A 293 2.86 -6.28 -36.75
CA GLU A 293 1.85 -5.25 -36.59
C GLU A 293 2.16 -4.30 -35.44
N PHE A 294 2.07 -3.02 -35.73
CA PHE A 294 2.20 -1.92 -34.78
C PHE A 294 0.95 -1.07 -34.75
N SER A 295 0.72 -0.36 -33.64
CA SER A 295 -0.37 0.60 -33.56
C SER A 295 0.08 1.86 -32.82
N ALA A 296 -0.52 3.00 -33.19
CA ALA A 296 -0.29 4.27 -32.53
C ALA A 296 -1.63 4.94 -32.19
N LEU A 297 -1.68 5.60 -31.03
CA LEU A 297 -2.77 6.45 -30.56
C LEU A 297 -2.28 7.89 -30.56
N LEU A 298 -2.94 8.75 -31.34
CA LEU A 298 -2.61 10.17 -31.43
C LEU A 298 -3.81 11.03 -30.95
N PRO A 299 -3.54 12.14 -30.26
CA PRO A 299 -4.54 13.20 -30.18
C PRO A 299 -4.77 13.75 -31.61
N ALA A 300 -6.01 13.84 -32.02
CA ALA A 300 -6.34 14.37 -33.34
C ALA A 300 -7.04 15.72 -33.15
N ASP A 301 -6.34 16.80 -33.50
CA ASP A 301 -7.02 18.03 -33.88
C ASP A 301 -7.83 17.73 -35.13
N ARG A 302 -8.97 18.41 -35.32
CA ARG A 302 -9.96 18.19 -36.42
C ARG A 302 -9.39 18.21 -37.87
N ASN A 303 -8.08 18.08 -38.00
CA ASN A 303 -7.40 18.11 -39.32
C ASN A 303 -7.05 16.69 -39.80
N VAL A 304 -8.08 15.93 -40.18
CA VAL A 304 -7.95 14.57 -40.75
C VAL A 304 -6.96 14.55 -41.93
N LEU A 305 -6.96 15.62 -42.75
CA LEU A 305 -6.07 15.74 -43.91
C LEU A 305 -4.58 15.80 -43.53
N ALA A 306 -4.23 16.42 -42.42
CA ALA A 306 -2.85 16.47 -41.97
C ALA A 306 -2.38 15.09 -41.50
N LEU A 307 -3.24 14.34 -40.80
CA LEU A 307 -2.96 12.99 -40.35
C LEU A 307 -2.84 12.02 -41.53
N GLU A 308 -3.76 12.10 -42.48
CA GLU A 308 -3.71 11.33 -43.71
C GLU A 308 -2.40 11.57 -44.47
N LYS A 309 -2.01 12.84 -44.66
CA LYS A 309 -0.72 13.19 -45.28
C LYS A 309 0.47 12.56 -44.57
N ARG A 310 0.50 12.58 -43.22
CA ARG A 310 1.56 11.95 -42.45
C ARG A 310 1.58 10.44 -42.60
N GLY A 311 0.41 9.79 -42.54
CA GLY A 311 0.27 8.36 -42.78
C GLY A 311 0.72 7.96 -44.17
N VAL A 312 0.26 8.69 -45.23
CA VAL A 312 0.69 8.48 -46.64
C VAL A 312 2.21 8.71 -46.79
N GLN A 313 2.74 9.76 -46.19
CA GLN A 313 4.17 10.06 -46.24
C GLN A 313 4.99 8.90 -45.63
N PHE A 314 4.64 8.45 -44.44
CA PHE A 314 5.31 7.34 -43.80
C PHE A 314 5.18 6.02 -44.56
N ALA A 315 3.99 5.71 -45.08
CA ALA A 315 3.77 4.52 -45.90
C ALA A 315 4.63 4.52 -47.16
N LYS A 316 4.72 5.68 -47.87
CA LYS A 316 5.53 5.83 -49.08
C LYS A 316 7.02 5.95 -48.85
N GLU A 317 7.43 6.21 -47.61
CA GLU A 317 8.85 6.25 -47.25
C GLU A 317 9.41 4.83 -47.25
N THR A 318 10.40 4.59 -48.13
CA THR A 318 11.14 3.34 -48.08
C THR A 318 12.06 3.39 -46.84
N LEU A 319 11.80 2.52 -45.85
CA LEU A 319 12.63 2.41 -44.67
C LEU A 319 13.93 1.68 -45.07
N GLU A 320 15.00 2.44 -45.27
CA GLU A 320 16.31 1.88 -45.58
C GLU A 320 17.01 1.43 -44.30
N MET A 321 17.39 0.16 -44.23
CA MET A 321 18.05 -0.46 -43.11
C MET A 321 19.28 -1.25 -43.55
N SER A 322 20.38 -1.19 -42.79
CA SER A 322 21.58 -1.92 -43.11
C SER A 322 21.74 -3.13 -42.22
N TRP A 323 21.73 -4.32 -42.77
CA TRP A 323 21.96 -5.59 -42.07
C TRP A 323 23.15 -6.33 -42.63
N GLN A 324 24.22 -6.53 -41.85
CA GLN A 324 25.45 -7.19 -42.28
C GLN A 324 26.02 -6.68 -43.62
N GLY A 325 25.98 -5.36 -43.82
CA GLY A 325 26.49 -4.72 -45.06
C GLY A 325 25.54 -4.81 -46.24
N LYS A 326 24.33 -5.38 -46.09
CA LYS A 326 23.27 -5.39 -47.09
C LYS A 326 22.23 -4.32 -46.81
N LEU A 327 21.86 -3.56 -47.84
CA LEU A 327 20.75 -2.59 -47.75
C LEU A 327 19.42 -3.33 -47.88
N LEU A 328 18.57 -3.19 -46.87
CA LEU A 328 17.16 -3.67 -46.90
C LEU A 328 16.27 -2.49 -47.17
N GLN A 329 15.29 -2.68 -48.04
CA GLN A 329 14.23 -1.72 -48.31
C GLN A 329 12.91 -2.29 -47.78
N ILE A 330 12.40 -1.67 -46.76
CA ILE A 330 11.20 -2.11 -46.05
C ILE A 330 10.08 -1.11 -46.29
N HIS A 331 8.90 -1.63 -46.54
CA HIS A 331 7.67 -0.84 -46.79
C HIS A 331 6.63 -1.20 -45.71
N CYS A 332 5.72 -0.28 -45.44
CA CYS A 332 4.62 -0.48 -44.53
C CYS A 332 3.29 -0.08 -45.15
N SER A 333 2.25 -0.83 -44.82
CA SER A 333 0.85 -0.44 -45.09
C SER A 333 0.21 0.08 -43.80
N ILE A 334 -0.66 1.08 -43.90
CA ILE A 334 -1.25 1.77 -42.74
C ILE A 334 -2.76 1.90 -42.90
N GLY A 335 -3.48 1.46 -41.87
CA GLY A 335 -4.89 1.80 -41.67
C GLY A 335 -5.01 2.88 -40.60
N VAL A 336 -5.73 3.93 -40.85
CA VAL A 336 -6.00 5.04 -39.95
C VAL A 336 -7.49 5.13 -39.65
N VAL A 337 -7.84 5.22 -38.38
CA VAL A 337 -9.22 5.51 -37.96
C VAL A 337 -9.25 6.81 -37.19
N TRP A 338 -10.02 7.76 -37.68
CA TRP A 338 -10.30 8.99 -36.97
C TRP A 338 -11.59 8.84 -36.17
N VAL A 339 -11.53 9.06 -34.87
CA VAL A 339 -12.67 8.95 -33.96
C VAL A 339 -13.09 10.33 -33.50
N GLY A 340 -14.23 10.79 -34.03
CA GLY A 340 -14.81 12.10 -33.75
C GLY A 340 -16.01 12.05 -32.80
N THR A 341 -16.48 10.85 -32.44
CA THR A 341 -17.67 10.66 -31.62
C THR A 341 -17.36 9.89 -30.34
N ALA A 342 -17.98 10.31 -29.24
CA ALA A 342 -17.88 9.59 -27.97
C ALA A 342 -18.67 8.27 -27.99
N GLY A 343 -18.28 7.32 -27.11
CA GLY A 343 -19.01 6.06 -26.92
C GLY A 343 -18.61 4.94 -27.90
N ILE A 344 -17.55 5.12 -28.67
CA ILE A 344 -16.98 4.06 -29.51
C ILE A 344 -16.22 3.05 -28.61
N SER A 345 -16.52 1.76 -28.80
CA SER A 345 -15.77 0.70 -28.11
C SER A 345 -14.43 0.42 -28.79
N TYR A 346 -13.44 -0.06 -28.02
CA TYR A 346 -12.16 -0.50 -28.59
C TYR A 346 -12.33 -1.57 -29.68
N ALA A 347 -13.24 -2.52 -29.47
CA ALA A 347 -13.47 -3.60 -30.43
C ALA A 347 -13.92 -3.05 -31.79
N ARG A 348 -14.81 -2.04 -31.82
CA ARG A 348 -15.23 -1.38 -33.04
C ARG A 348 -14.10 -0.59 -33.67
N ALA A 349 -13.39 0.21 -32.91
CA ALA A 349 -12.25 0.98 -33.42
C ALA A 349 -11.15 0.06 -34.00
N TYR A 350 -10.86 -1.07 -33.31
CA TYR A 350 -9.92 -2.07 -33.81
C TYR A 350 -10.35 -2.69 -35.13
N GLN A 351 -11.62 -3.07 -35.26
CA GLN A 351 -12.17 -3.62 -36.52
C GLN A 351 -12.03 -2.63 -37.68
N GLU A 352 -12.35 -1.36 -37.45
CA GLU A 352 -12.23 -0.33 -38.49
C GLU A 352 -10.76 -0.06 -38.87
N MET A 353 -9.81 -0.15 -37.90
CA MET A 353 -8.38 -0.06 -38.22
C MET A 353 -7.91 -1.23 -39.07
N ASP A 354 -8.34 -2.46 -38.74
CA ASP A 354 -8.01 -3.68 -39.49
C ASP A 354 -8.56 -3.62 -40.92
N ASP A 355 -9.83 -3.21 -41.07
CA ASP A 355 -10.46 -3.03 -42.34
C ASP A 355 -9.75 -1.95 -43.20
N ALA A 356 -9.35 -0.83 -42.61
CA ALA A 356 -8.59 0.21 -43.29
C ALA A 356 -7.19 -0.28 -43.72
N LEU A 357 -6.50 -1.03 -42.86
CA LEU A 357 -5.22 -1.65 -43.20
C LEU A 357 -5.34 -2.69 -44.30
N TYR A 358 -6.39 -3.51 -44.25
CA TYR A 358 -6.68 -4.48 -45.31
C TYR A 358 -6.92 -3.80 -46.68
N GLU A 359 -7.63 -2.70 -46.68
CA GLU A 359 -7.87 -1.88 -47.90
C GLU A 359 -6.55 -1.29 -48.43
N ALA A 360 -5.67 -0.78 -47.54
CA ALA A 360 -4.36 -0.30 -47.92
C ALA A 360 -3.51 -1.41 -48.57
N LYS A 361 -3.55 -2.63 -48.04
CA LYS A 361 -2.83 -3.79 -48.61
C LYS A 361 -3.41 -4.19 -49.98
N GLN A 362 -4.74 -4.14 -50.15
CA GLN A 362 -5.39 -4.41 -51.46
C GLN A 362 -5.07 -3.36 -52.51
N ASN A 363 -4.91 -2.11 -52.14
CA ASN A 363 -4.55 -1.00 -53.05
C ASN A 363 -3.08 -1.04 -53.51
N GLY A 364 -2.40 -2.17 -53.36
CA GLY A 364 -1.05 -2.39 -53.85
C GLY A 364 0.05 -2.29 -52.78
N LYS A 365 -0.30 -2.30 -51.49
CA LYS A 365 0.62 -2.12 -50.36
C LYS A 365 1.31 -0.74 -50.38
N ASN A 366 2.27 -0.51 -49.43
CA ASN A 366 3.00 0.76 -49.39
C ASN A 366 2.06 1.97 -49.44
N SER A 367 0.95 1.90 -48.76
CA SER A 367 -0.18 2.86 -48.88
C SER A 367 -0.85 3.07 -47.53
N CYS A 368 -1.67 4.13 -47.47
CA CYS A 368 -2.43 4.48 -46.27
C CYS A 368 -3.90 4.65 -46.63
N CYS A 369 -4.80 4.04 -45.89
CA CYS A 369 -6.24 4.27 -45.97
C CYS A 369 -6.77 4.86 -44.67
N VAL A 370 -7.71 5.82 -44.80
CA VAL A 370 -8.30 6.54 -43.67
C VAL A 370 -9.79 6.31 -43.62
N ARG A 371 -10.31 6.03 -42.43
CA ARG A 371 -11.74 5.92 -42.12
C ARG A 371 -12.13 6.86 -41.00
N GLU A 372 -13.35 7.33 -40.98
CA GLU A 372 -13.91 8.19 -39.93
C GLU A 372 -15.10 7.49 -39.27
N ILE A 373 -15.12 7.52 -37.90
CA ILE A 373 -16.18 6.89 -37.09
C ILE A 373 -16.65 7.76 -35.92
#